data_e034ab515f6230a9d6aa0f95828c3144
#
_entry.id   e034ab515f6230a9d6aa0f95828c3144
#
_cell.length_a   1.000
_cell.length_b   1.000
_cell.length_c   1.000
_cell.angle_alpha   90.00
_cell.angle_beta   90.00
_cell.angle_gamma   90.00
#
_symmetry.space_group_name_H-M   'P 1'
#
loop_
_entity.id
_entity.type
_entity.pdbx_description
1 polymer ?
#
loop_
_entity_poly.entity_id
_entity_poly.type
_entity_poly.pdbx_seq_one_letter_code
_entity_poly.pdbx_strand_id
1 'polypeptide(L)'
;MEKVIASQLKAQFGLDCRKLPVSYRIDWAVFKGKKLVGFMELKARKVAKNKYPTLILSLSKLMAGCELASKTNTIFWLGVKWSDTFGVCRITSPFGNIEMGGRTDRNDSADIEPVVHLPIEDFKELVR
;
A
#
# COMPACT_ATOMS: atom_id res chain seq x y z
N MET A 1 14.38 -2.69 0.61
CA MET A 1 13.46 -1.82 -0.15
C MET A 1 12.56 -1.00 0.77
N GLU A 2 11.76 -1.63 1.60
CA GLU A 2 10.83 -0.93 2.50
C GLU A 2 11.55 0.01 3.47
N LYS A 3 12.69 -0.41 4.02
CA LYS A 3 13.49 0.42 4.93
C LYS A 3 14.06 1.66 4.25
N VAL A 4 14.40 1.57 2.97
CA VAL A 4 14.89 2.71 2.19
C VAL A 4 13.77 3.73 2.01
N ILE A 5 12.56 3.28 1.70
CA ILE A 5 11.39 4.14 1.54
C ILE A 5 11.05 4.81 2.87
N ALA A 6 11.07 4.07 3.97
CA ALA A 6 10.82 4.62 5.31
C ALA A 6 11.83 5.72 5.66
N SER A 7 13.11 5.51 5.36
CA SER A 7 14.16 6.52 5.57
C SER A 7 13.93 7.77 4.73
N GLN A 8 13.51 7.62 3.48
CA GLN A 8 13.19 8.75 2.61
C GLN A 8 12.00 9.56 3.13
N LEU A 9 10.96 8.89 3.62
CA LEU A 9 9.79 9.57 4.20
C LEU A 9 10.17 10.35 5.44
N LYS A 10 11.04 9.81 6.28
CA LYS A 10 11.57 10.52 7.45
C LYS A 10 12.34 11.77 7.05
N ALA A 11 13.25 11.63 6.07
CA ALA A 11 14.10 12.73 5.63
C ALA A 11 13.32 13.86 4.97
N GLN A 12 12.32 13.53 4.13
CA GLN A 12 11.58 14.53 3.35
C GLN A 12 10.40 15.13 4.11
N PHE A 13 9.67 14.33 4.90
CA PHE A 13 8.40 14.73 5.48
C PHE A 13 8.37 14.67 7.01
N GLY A 14 9.45 14.22 7.65
CA GLY A 14 9.49 14.05 9.10
C GLY A 14 8.58 12.93 9.60
N LEU A 15 8.26 11.97 8.75
CA LEU A 15 7.37 10.85 9.09
C LEU A 15 8.17 9.66 9.59
N ASP A 16 7.81 9.16 10.76
CA ASP A 16 8.37 7.92 11.32
C ASP A 16 7.48 6.74 10.95
N CYS A 17 8.05 5.76 10.24
CA CYS A 17 7.36 4.53 9.88
C CYS A 17 7.83 3.42 10.82
N ARG A 18 6.90 2.82 11.56
CA ARG A 18 7.17 1.73 12.49
C ARG A 18 6.56 0.44 11.98
N LYS A 19 7.39 -0.59 11.87
CA LYS A 19 6.95 -1.90 11.40
C LYS A 19 5.93 -2.50 12.36
N LEU A 20 4.80 -2.94 11.82
CA LEU A 20 3.75 -3.59 12.59
C LEU A 20 3.95 -5.11 12.65
N PRO A 21 3.44 -5.78 13.69
CA PRO A 21 3.38 -7.24 13.72
C PRO A 21 2.58 -7.79 12.55
N VAL A 22 2.93 -8.99 12.10
CA VAL A 22 2.29 -9.67 10.96
C VAL A 22 0.77 -9.81 11.18
N SER A 23 0.33 -9.96 12.42
CA SER A 23 -1.10 -10.10 12.77
C SER A 23 -1.96 -8.91 12.36
N TYR A 24 -1.37 -7.74 12.17
CA TYR A 24 -2.11 -6.55 11.71
C TYR A 24 -2.33 -6.52 10.20
N ARG A 25 -1.66 -7.37 9.44
CA ARG A 25 -1.75 -7.50 7.97
C ARG A 25 -1.29 -6.26 7.18
N ILE A 26 -1.03 -5.14 7.84
CA ILE A 26 -0.50 -3.92 7.24
C ILE A 26 0.93 -3.74 7.74
N ASP A 27 1.81 -3.30 6.84
CA ASP A 27 3.24 -3.31 7.12
C ASP A 27 3.66 -2.23 8.11
N TRP A 28 3.10 -1.01 8.01
CA TRP A 28 3.66 0.14 8.70
C TRP A 28 2.61 1.01 9.37
N ALA A 29 2.90 1.46 10.60
CA ALA A 29 2.24 2.60 11.23
C ALA A 29 3.10 3.84 11.00
N VAL A 30 2.45 4.97 10.71
CA VAL A 30 3.12 6.21 10.36
C VAL A 30 2.84 7.26 11.43
N PHE A 31 3.93 7.83 11.99
CA PHE A 31 3.85 8.83 13.05
C PHE A 31 4.49 10.14 12.60
N LYS A 32 3.95 11.23 13.11
CA LYS A 32 4.60 12.55 13.03
C LYS A 32 4.84 13.00 14.46
N GLY A 33 6.12 12.97 14.89
CA GLY A 33 6.44 13.09 16.29
C GLY A 33 5.86 11.93 17.09
N LYS A 34 5.04 12.23 18.10
CA LYS A 34 4.36 11.22 18.92
C LYS A 34 2.95 10.90 18.43
N LYS A 35 2.49 11.59 17.38
CA LYS A 35 1.12 11.45 16.89
C LYS A 35 1.05 10.41 15.78
N LEU A 36 0.16 9.43 15.93
CA LEU A 36 -0.18 8.50 14.85
C LEU A 36 -0.97 9.25 13.78
N VAL A 37 -0.44 9.27 12.55
CA VAL A 37 -1.11 9.93 11.42
C VAL A 37 -1.73 8.96 10.44
N GLY A 38 -1.30 7.70 10.44
CA GLY A 38 -1.90 6.72 9.55
C GLY A 38 -1.18 5.40 9.48
N PHE A 39 -1.55 4.64 8.47
CA PHE A 39 -1.00 3.32 8.17
C PHE A 39 -0.58 3.27 6.71
N MET A 40 0.41 2.46 6.40
CA MET A 40 0.93 2.35 5.03
C MET A 40 1.26 0.89 4.70
N GLU A 41 0.85 0.48 3.51
CA GLU A 41 1.32 -0.74 2.87
C GLU A 41 2.30 -0.34 1.78
N LEU A 42 3.49 -0.97 1.75
CA LEU A 42 4.51 -0.67 0.75
C LEU A 42 4.65 -1.86 -0.20
N LYS A 43 4.66 -1.54 -1.48
CA LYS A 43 4.86 -2.53 -2.55
C LYS A 43 6.01 -2.10 -3.45
N ALA A 44 6.73 -3.08 -3.95
CA ALA A 44 7.77 -2.88 -4.96
C ALA A 44 7.36 -3.58 -6.25
N ARG A 45 7.55 -2.90 -7.37
CA ARG A 45 7.29 -3.44 -8.70
C ARG A 45 8.53 -3.20 -9.56
N LYS A 46 8.91 -4.21 -10.33
CA LYS A 46 10.11 -4.16 -11.19
C LYS A 46 9.85 -3.47 -12.52
N VAL A 47 8.62 -3.08 -12.79
CA VAL A 47 8.21 -2.43 -14.04
C VAL A 47 8.04 -0.94 -13.84
N ALA A 48 7.96 -0.19 -14.94
CA ALA A 48 7.65 1.24 -14.91
C ALA A 48 6.19 1.45 -14.48
N LYS A 49 5.90 2.62 -13.89
CA LYS A 49 4.56 2.98 -13.42
C LYS A 49 3.51 2.81 -14.52
N ASN A 50 3.83 3.20 -15.74
CA ASN A 50 2.90 3.19 -16.88
C ASN A 50 2.81 1.84 -17.60
N LYS A 51 3.47 0.81 -17.11
CA LYS A 51 3.44 -0.52 -17.76
C LYS A 51 2.03 -1.11 -17.80
N TYR A 52 1.27 -0.93 -16.72
CA TYR A 52 -0.12 -1.43 -16.61
C TYR A 52 -1.05 -0.29 -16.20
N PRO A 53 -2.33 -0.36 -16.60
CA PRO A 53 -3.30 0.70 -16.28
C PRO A 53 -3.73 0.70 -14.81
N THR A 54 -3.55 -0.43 -14.11
CA THR A 54 -3.94 -0.57 -12.70
C THR A 54 -2.85 -1.26 -11.90
N LEU A 55 -2.85 -0.99 -10.60
CA LEU A 55 -2.11 -1.78 -9.62
C LEU A 55 -3.09 -2.73 -8.95
N ILE A 56 -2.67 -3.99 -8.79
CA ILE A 56 -3.51 -5.02 -8.17
C ILE A 56 -3.06 -5.21 -6.73
N LEU A 57 -4.03 -5.14 -5.81
CA LEU A 57 -3.77 -5.40 -4.39
C LEU A 57 -4.88 -6.30 -3.83
N SER A 58 -4.50 -7.18 -2.90
CA SER A 58 -5.43 -8.06 -2.20
C SER A 58 -6.54 -7.25 -1.51
N LEU A 59 -7.79 -7.65 -1.71
CA LEU A 59 -8.93 -7.05 -1.02
C LEU A 59 -8.77 -7.14 0.50
N SER A 60 -8.26 -8.25 1.02
CA SER A 60 -8.08 -8.43 2.46
C SER A 60 -7.09 -7.42 3.05
N LYS A 61 -6.04 -7.05 2.30
CA LYS A 61 -5.08 -6.01 2.70
C LYS A 61 -5.73 -4.64 2.74
N LEU A 62 -6.52 -4.31 1.72
CA LEU A 62 -7.24 -3.03 1.69
C LEU A 62 -8.24 -2.92 2.83
N MET A 63 -8.99 -4.00 3.10
CA MET A 63 -9.93 -4.03 4.21
C MET A 63 -9.23 -3.84 5.55
N ALA A 64 -8.11 -4.51 5.77
CA ALA A 64 -7.34 -4.37 7.00
C ALA A 64 -6.83 -2.94 7.20
N GLY A 65 -6.28 -2.32 6.16
CA GLY A 65 -5.79 -0.94 6.22
C GLY A 65 -6.89 0.07 6.48
N CYS A 66 -8.01 -0.05 5.78
CA CYS A 66 -9.17 0.81 5.97
C CYS A 66 -9.78 0.66 7.36
N GLU A 67 -9.83 -0.56 7.89
CA GLU A 67 -10.34 -0.81 9.24
C GLU A 67 -9.45 -0.15 10.30
N LEU A 68 -8.13 -0.33 10.21
CA LEU A 68 -7.19 0.30 11.13
C LEU A 68 -7.32 1.83 11.10
N ALA A 69 -7.38 2.41 9.90
CA ALA A 69 -7.51 3.87 9.74
C ALA A 69 -8.84 4.37 10.32
N SER A 70 -9.94 3.66 10.07
CA SER A 70 -11.25 4.02 10.58
C SER A 70 -11.30 3.98 12.11
N LYS A 71 -10.78 2.92 12.72
CA LYS A 71 -10.78 2.75 14.17
C LYS A 71 -9.91 3.77 14.90
N THR A 72 -8.88 4.26 14.25
CA THR A 72 -7.95 5.23 14.84
C THR A 72 -8.20 6.65 14.38
N ASN A 73 -9.17 6.87 13.50
CA ASN A 73 -9.46 8.15 12.89
C ASN A 73 -8.23 8.74 12.20
N THR A 74 -7.57 7.91 11.41
CA THR A 74 -6.35 8.28 10.67
C THR A 74 -6.51 7.96 9.18
N ILE A 75 -5.42 7.86 8.46
CA ILE A 75 -5.40 7.68 7.01
C ILE A 75 -4.68 6.38 6.66
N PHE A 76 -5.16 5.68 5.62
CA PHE A 76 -4.46 4.55 5.04
C PHE A 76 -3.90 4.94 3.68
N TRP A 77 -2.59 4.69 3.50
CA TRP A 77 -1.90 4.93 2.23
C TRP A 77 -1.34 3.63 1.66
N LEU A 78 -1.34 3.54 0.35
CA LEU A 78 -0.59 2.54 -0.39
C LEU A 78 0.57 3.24 -1.08
N GLY A 79 1.80 2.85 -0.76
CA GLY A 79 3.00 3.34 -1.41
C GLY A 79 3.57 2.28 -2.34
N VAL A 80 3.96 2.68 -3.54
CA VAL A 80 4.51 1.77 -4.53
C VAL A 80 5.80 2.32 -5.11
N LYS A 81 6.84 1.50 -5.06
CA LYS A 81 8.11 1.79 -5.72
C LYS A 81 8.15 1.04 -7.04
N TRP A 82 7.98 1.77 -8.15
CA TRP A 82 8.23 1.26 -9.50
C TRP A 82 9.68 1.44 -9.88
N SER A 83 10.06 0.93 -11.05
CA SER A 83 11.45 1.06 -11.54
C SER A 83 11.85 2.51 -11.80
N ASP A 84 10.90 3.36 -12.16
CA ASP A 84 11.14 4.74 -12.58
C ASP A 84 10.67 5.79 -11.57
N THR A 85 9.81 5.45 -10.61
CA THR A 85 9.24 6.44 -9.68
C THR A 85 8.68 5.79 -8.43
N PHE A 86 8.36 6.63 -7.43
CA PHE A 86 7.65 6.24 -6.22
C PHE A 86 6.34 7.03 -6.15
N GLY A 87 5.23 6.33 -5.96
CA GLY A 87 3.93 6.95 -5.87
C GLY A 87 3.16 6.53 -4.63
N VAL A 88 2.24 7.39 -4.19
CA VAL A 88 1.40 7.15 -3.02
C VAL A 88 -0.05 7.41 -3.38
N CYS A 89 -0.92 6.51 -2.95
CA CYS A 89 -2.36 6.63 -3.10
C CYS A 89 -3.02 6.56 -1.73
N ARG A 90 -3.87 7.53 -1.41
CA ARG A 90 -4.70 7.49 -0.21
C ARG A 90 -5.90 6.58 -0.49
N ILE A 91 -6.11 5.61 0.39
CA ILE A 91 -7.21 4.65 0.26
C ILE A 91 -8.31 5.06 1.24
N THR A 92 -9.49 5.38 0.72
CA THR A 92 -10.65 5.78 1.54
C THR A 92 -11.69 4.68 1.63
N SER A 93 -11.66 3.71 0.72
CA SER A 93 -12.59 2.58 0.69
C SER A 93 -11.85 1.35 0.18
N PRO A 94 -12.10 0.16 0.76
CA PRO A 94 -11.53 -1.07 0.24
C PRO A 94 -12.20 -1.54 -1.05
N PHE A 95 -13.35 -0.96 -1.39
CA PHE A 95 -14.13 -1.39 -2.53
C PHE A 95 -13.82 -0.54 -3.76
N GLY A 96 -13.68 -1.20 -4.87
CA GLY A 96 -13.43 -0.61 -6.17
C GLY A 96 -13.70 -1.67 -7.22
N ASN A 97 -12.85 -1.79 -8.22
CA ASN A 97 -12.97 -2.85 -9.21
C ASN A 97 -12.41 -4.15 -8.65
N ILE A 98 -13.28 -5.00 -8.14
CA ILE A 98 -12.94 -6.25 -7.47
C ILE A 98 -13.04 -7.41 -8.46
N GLU A 99 -11.99 -8.22 -8.54
CA GLU A 99 -11.96 -9.43 -9.37
C GLU A 99 -11.31 -10.56 -8.58
N MET A 100 -11.54 -11.79 -9.02
CA MET A 100 -10.77 -12.93 -8.52
C MET A 100 -9.43 -12.94 -9.24
N GLY A 101 -8.35 -13.00 -8.48
CA GLY A 101 -7.00 -12.98 -9.00
C GLY A 101 -6.08 -13.89 -8.22
N GLY A 102 -4.80 -13.87 -8.57
CA GLY A 102 -3.78 -14.69 -7.93
C GLY A 102 -3.09 -15.64 -8.88
N ARG A 103 -2.27 -16.53 -8.32
CA ARG A 103 -1.48 -17.49 -9.09
C ARG A 103 -2.30 -18.72 -9.41
N THR A 104 -2.22 -19.18 -10.66
CA THR A 104 -2.86 -20.42 -11.10
C THR A 104 -1.85 -21.52 -11.47
N ASP A 105 -0.58 -21.15 -11.59
CA ASP A 105 0.48 -22.06 -12.03
C ASP A 105 0.80 -23.17 -11.02
N ARG A 106 0.48 -22.95 -9.73
CA ARG A 106 0.67 -23.97 -8.70
C ARG A 106 -0.56 -24.85 -8.46
N ASN A 107 -1.64 -24.56 -9.15
CA ASN A 107 -2.91 -25.28 -9.03
C ASN A 107 -3.40 -25.42 -7.57
N ASP A 108 -3.17 -24.38 -6.76
CA ASP A 108 -3.58 -24.32 -5.36
C ASP A 108 -4.66 -23.26 -5.21
N SER A 109 -5.84 -23.65 -4.73
CA SER A 109 -6.97 -22.73 -4.56
C SER A 109 -6.67 -21.59 -3.58
N ALA A 110 -5.73 -21.80 -2.63
CA ALA A 110 -5.31 -20.75 -1.70
C ALA A 110 -4.57 -19.59 -2.39
N ASP A 111 -4.06 -19.81 -3.61
CA ASP A 111 -3.40 -18.77 -4.39
C ASP A 111 -4.40 -17.83 -5.08
N ILE A 112 -5.69 -18.17 -5.10
CA ILE A 112 -6.73 -17.38 -5.75
C ILE A 112 -7.51 -16.64 -4.66
N GLU A 113 -7.56 -15.31 -4.79
CA GLU A 113 -8.21 -14.45 -3.81
C GLU A 113 -8.86 -13.25 -4.49
N PRO A 114 -9.83 -12.59 -3.83
CA PRO A 114 -10.33 -11.32 -4.34
C PRO A 114 -9.23 -10.26 -4.35
N VAL A 115 -9.09 -9.58 -5.47
CA VAL A 115 -8.13 -8.47 -5.63
C VAL A 115 -8.88 -7.24 -6.11
N VAL A 116 -8.26 -6.09 -5.86
CA VAL A 116 -8.79 -4.79 -6.30
C VAL A 116 -7.82 -4.19 -7.29
N HIS A 117 -8.35 -3.70 -8.41
CA HIS A 117 -7.61 -2.96 -9.41
C HIS A 117 -7.68 -1.47 -9.08
N LEU A 118 -6.54 -0.88 -8.76
CA LEU A 118 -6.42 0.54 -8.43
C LEU A 118 -5.85 1.28 -9.63
N PRO A 119 -6.56 2.31 -10.15
CA PRO A 119 -6.06 3.06 -11.30
C PRO A 119 -4.70 3.68 -11.01
N ILE A 120 -3.78 3.54 -11.95
CA ILE A 120 -2.42 4.07 -11.80
C ILE A 120 -2.43 5.59 -11.63
N GLU A 121 -3.35 6.28 -12.28
CA GLU A 121 -3.49 7.74 -12.19
C GLU A 121 -3.84 8.24 -10.79
N ASP A 122 -4.35 7.39 -9.90
CA ASP A 122 -4.66 7.76 -8.53
C ASP A 122 -3.40 7.84 -7.65
N PHE A 123 -2.26 7.40 -8.14
CA PHE A 123 -1.00 7.44 -7.42
C PHE A 123 -0.26 8.74 -7.72
N LYS A 124 -0.06 9.56 -6.69
CA LYS A 124 0.74 10.78 -6.78
C LYS A 124 2.21 10.45 -6.64
N GLU A 125 3.00 10.88 -7.61
CA GLU A 125 4.45 10.74 -7.55
C GLU A 125 5.02 11.68 -6.50
N LEU A 126 5.93 11.15 -5.67
CA LEU A 126 6.65 11.98 -4.71
C LEU A 126 7.89 12.55 -5.38
N VAL A 127 7.92 13.86 -5.50
CA VAL A 127 9.03 14.60 -6.09
C VAL A 127 9.99 14.99 -4.98
N ARG A 128 11.28 14.76 -5.21
CA ARG A 128 12.34 15.17 -4.30
C ARG A 128 12.68 16.65 -4.44
#